data_a0d6d6808ad6404ebbfefc8d467113e3
#
_entry.id   a0d6d6808ad6404ebbfefc8d467113e3
#
_cell.length_a   1.000
_cell.length_b   1.000
_cell.length_c   1.000
_cell.angle_alpha   90.00
_cell.angle_beta   90.00
_cell.angle_gamma   90.00
#
_symmetry.space_group_name_H-M   'P 1'
#
loop_
_entity.id
_entity.type
_entity.pdbx_description
1 polymer ?
#
loop_
_entity_poly.entity_id
_entity_poly.type
_entity_poly.pdbx_seq_one_letter_code
_entity_poly.pdbx_strand_id
1 'polypeptide(L)'
;ELLLIIFLFIFGSILRIIAISQLGVLRFKFNIAFRERQTLKTDQLHGYVRHPTYTAMMLVILAYAVTTHSWIVGTIGTLSALFGFQYRIYFEEMALKEKFREDYETYRSQTPMWLPFLNWK
;
A
#
# COMPACT_ATOMS: atom_id res chain seq x y z
N GLU A 1 -17.84 8.94 -16.22
CA GLU A 1 -17.31 7.59 -15.94
C GLU A 1 -15.91 7.39 -16.53
N LEU A 2 -15.71 7.65 -17.83
CA LEU A 2 -14.39 7.52 -18.48
C LEU A 2 -13.32 8.38 -17.81
N LEU A 3 -13.65 9.62 -17.47
CA LEU A 3 -12.71 10.53 -16.80
C LEU A 3 -12.29 10.00 -15.42
N LEU A 4 -13.23 9.40 -14.68
CA LEU A 4 -12.94 8.79 -13.39
C LEU A 4 -11.98 7.60 -13.54
N ILE A 5 -12.23 6.73 -14.51
CA ILE A 5 -11.38 5.58 -14.80
C ILE A 5 -9.96 6.02 -15.13
N ILE A 6 -9.83 6.98 -16.04
CA ILE A 6 -8.53 7.53 -16.45
C ILE A 6 -7.82 8.15 -15.25
N PHE A 7 -8.53 8.95 -14.47
CA PHE A 7 -7.96 9.60 -13.28
C PHE A 7 -7.44 8.58 -12.27
N LEU A 8 -8.27 7.60 -11.90
CA LEU A 8 -7.89 6.57 -10.92
C LEU A 8 -6.70 5.75 -11.41
N PHE A 9 -6.72 5.37 -12.68
CA PHE A 9 -5.65 4.56 -13.26
C PHE A 9 -4.32 5.32 -13.31
N ILE A 10 -4.34 6.53 -13.84
CA ILE A 10 -3.12 7.35 -13.98
C ILE A 10 -2.59 7.74 -12.61
N PHE A 11 -3.45 8.26 -11.74
CA PHE A 11 -3.06 8.69 -10.40
C PHE A 11 -2.52 7.52 -9.57
N GLY A 12 -3.21 6.39 -9.58
CA GLY A 12 -2.76 5.19 -8.88
C GLY A 12 -1.43 4.66 -9.41
N SER A 13 -1.25 4.66 -10.73
CA SER A 13 0.00 4.22 -11.35
C SER A 13 1.17 5.13 -11.01
N ILE A 14 0.98 6.44 -11.09
CA ILE A 14 2.01 7.42 -10.72
C ILE A 14 2.36 7.28 -9.23
N LEU A 15 1.36 7.21 -8.37
CA LEU A 15 1.56 7.07 -6.94
C LEU A 15 2.35 5.79 -6.61
N ARG A 16 2.05 4.70 -7.32
CA ARG A 16 2.78 3.44 -7.14
C ARG A 16 4.24 3.55 -7.57
N ILE A 17 4.51 4.19 -8.72
CA ILE A 17 5.87 4.40 -9.20
C ILE A 17 6.66 5.23 -8.19
N ILE A 18 6.06 6.30 -7.67
CA ILE A 18 6.69 7.14 -6.66
C ILE A 18 6.97 6.35 -5.38
N ALA A 19 6.00 5.57 -4.90
CA ALA A 19 6.14 4.78 -3.68
C ALA A 19 7.27 3.75 -3.81
N ILE A 20 7.34 3.03 -4.92
CA ILE A 20 8.41 2.05 -5.19
C ILE A 20 9.76 2.74 -5.30
N SER A 21 9.81 3.87 -5.99
CA SER A 21 11.03 4.68 -6.15
C SER A 21 11.57 5.15 -4.79
N GLN A 22 10.69 5.65 -3.92
CA GLN A 22 11.08 6.13 -2.60
C GLN A 22 11.54 5.00 -1.66
N LEU A 23 10.89 3.83 -1.76
CA LEU A 23 11.31 2.66 -0.99
C LEU A 23 12.64 2.08 -1.49
N GLY A 24 12.91 2.24 -2.80
CA GLY A 24 14.02 1.61 -3.49
C GLY A 24 13.60 0.28 -4.13
N VAL A 25 13.93 0.10 -5.39
CA VAL A 25 13.50 -1.08 -6.19
C VAL A 25 13.96 -2.39 -5.55
N LEU A 26 15.20 -2.44 -5.05
CA LEU A 26 15.72 -3.63 -4.39
C LEU A 26 15.00 -3.95 -3.09
N ARG A 27 14.66 -2.91 -2.30
CA ARG A 27 13.91 -3.08 -1.05
C ARG A 27 12.48 -3.54 -1.32
N PHE A 28 11.84 -3.00 -2.35
CA PHE A 28 10.51 -3.42 -2.76
C PHE A 28 10.49 -4.89 -3.20
N LYS A 29 11.51 -5.30 -3.95
CA LYS A 29 11.62 -6.65 -4.49
C LYS A 29 11.92 -7.69 -3.41
N PHE A 30 12.64 -7.30 -2.37
CA PHE A 30 13.12 -8.17 -1.30
C PHE A 30 12.61 -7.74 0.08
N ASN A 31 11.44 -7.09 0.15
CA ASN A 31 10.89 -6.60 1.40
C ASN A 31 10.58 -7.72 2.43
N ILE A 32 10.47 -8.96 1.98
CA ILE A 32 10.32 -10.13 2.86
C ILE A 32 11.68 -10.64 3.34
N ALA A 33 12.74 -10.49 2.53
CA ALA A 33 14.10 -10.89 2.88
C ALA A 33 14.90 -9.65 3.33
N PHE A 34 14.83 -9.32 4.61
CA PHE A 34 15.54 -8.16 5.15
C PHE A 34 17.05 -8.41 5.18
N ARG A 35 17.80 -7.45 4.63
CA ARG A 35 19.25 -7.41 4.81
C ARG A 35 19.55 -6.75 6.16
N GLU A 36 20.66 -7.15 6.80
CA GLU A 36 21.07 -6.68 8.13
C GLU A 36 21.17 -5.16 8.26
N ARG A 37 21.41 -4.45 7.14
CA ARG A 37 21.62 -2.99 7.14
C ARG A 37 20.40 -2.18 6.65
N GLN A 38 19.23 -2.78 6.52
CA GLN A 38 18.05 -2.01 6.12
C GLN A 38 17.54 -1.16 7.28
N THR A 39 17.20 0.08 6.94
CA THR A 39 16.54 1.00 7.86
C THR A 39 15.03 1.01 7.61
N LEU A 40 14.26 1.29 8.64
CA LEU A 40 12.81 1.44 8.52
C LEU A 40 12.49 2.70 7.72
N LYS A 41 11.71 2.56 6.65
CA LYS A 41 11.26 3.69 5.83
C LYS A 41 10.06 4.35 6.51
N THR A 42 10.23 5.61 6.95
CA THR A 42 9.22 6.35 7.70
C THR A 42 8.94 7.75 7.15
N ASP A 43 9.63 8.15 6.09
CA ASP A 43 9.53 9.49 5.51
C ASP A 43 8.84 9.47 4.14
N GLN A 44 8.67 10.65 3.54
CA GLN A 44 8.03 10.85 2.24
C GLN A 44 6.61 10.24 2.24
N LEU A 45 6.22 9.43 1.25
CA LEU A 45 4.90 8.80 1.25
C LEU A 45 4.68 7.89 2.44
N HIS A 46 5.73 7.22 2.92
CA HIS A 46 5.67 6.36 4.11
C HIS A 46 5.53 7.15 5.42
N GLY A 47 5.69 8.46 5.38
CA GLY A 47 5.34 9.35 6.49
C GLY A 47 3.85 9.64 6.59
N TYR A 48 3.10 9.47 5.51
CA TYR A 48 1.65 9.69 5.45
C TYR A 48 0.86 8.42 5.62
N VAL A 49 1.31 7.32 5.01
CA VAL A 49 0.69 5.99 5.13
C VAL A 49 1.77 4.92 5.19
N ARG A 50 1.50 3.83 5.90
CA ARG A 50 2.48 2.74 6.02
C ARG A 50 2.65 1.93 4.74
N HIS A 51 1.59 1.80 3.95
CA HIS A 51 1.58 0.97 2.75
C HIS A 51 1.12 1.72 1.51
N PRO A 52 1.87 2.76 1.07
CA PRO A 52 1.45 3.58 -0.07
C PRO A 52 1.37 2.80 -1.38
N THR A 53 2.18 1.75 -1.54
CA THR A 53 2.15 0.89 -2.73
C THR A 53 0.82 0.15 -2.85
N TYR A 54 0.31 -0.38 -1.75
CA TYR A 54 -0.99 -1.06 -1.73
C TYR A 54 -2.14 -0.10 -1.93
N THR A 55 -2.07 1.08 -1.33
CA THR A 55 -3.05 2.15 -1.57
C THR A 55 -3.11 2.49 -3.06
N ALA A 56 -1.95 2.66 -3.70
CA ALA A 56 -1.86 2.94 -5.13
C ALA A 56 -2.45 1.80 -5.98
N MET A 57 -2.16 0.55 -5.62
CA MET A 57 -2.73 -0.61 -6.30
C MET A 57 -4.24 -0.67 -6.17
N MET A 58 -4.81 -0.32 -5.02
CA MET A 58 -6.25 -0.27 -4.84
C MET A 58 -6.92 0.75 -5.75
N LEU A 59 -6.28 1.91 -5.98
CA LEU A 59 -6.80 2.89 -6.93
C LEU A 59 -6.87 2.33 -8.36
N VAL A 60 -5.86 1.59 -8.77
CA VAL A 60 -5.84 0.94 -10.09
C VAL A 60 -6.92 -0.14 -10.17
N ILE A 61 -7.09 -0.94 -9.12
CA ILE A 61 -8.13 -1.97 -9.06
C ILE A 61 -9.52 -1.35 -9.12
N LEU A 62 -9.75 -0.22 -8.44
CA LEU A 62 -11.02 0.50 -8.54
C LEU A 62 -11.28 0.99 -9.97
N ALA A 63 -10.24 1.45 -10.69
CA ALA A 63 -10.39 1.80 -12.09
C ALA A 63 -10.87 0.61 -12.92
N TYR A 64 -10.27 -0.56 -12.73
CA TYR A 64 -10.72 -1.79 -13.39
C TYR A 64 -12.14 -2.18 -12.98
N ALA A 65 -12.48 -2.06 -11.71
CA ALA A 65 -13.82 -2.37 -11.22
C ALA A 65 -14.90 -1.56 -11.95
N VAL A 66 -14.63 -0.27 -12.18
CA VAL A 66 -15.55 0.60 -12.92
C VAL A 66 -15.68 0.16 -14.39
N THR A 67 -14.60 -0.33 -15.02
CA THR A 67 -14.65 -0.78 -16.42
C THR A 67 -15.50 -2.03 -16.62
N THR A 68 -15.79 -2.81 -15.61
CA THR A 68 -16.61 -4.03 -15.74
C THR A 68 -18.07 -3.74 -16.04
N HIS A 69 -18.54 -2.53 -15.81
CA HIS A 69 -19.95 -2.13 -15.89
C HIS A 69 -20.89 -3.03 -15.09
N SER A 70 -20.33 -3.82 -14.17
CA SER A 70 -21.07 -4.66 -13.23
C SER A 70 -20.59 -4.35 -11.82
N TRP A 71 -21.45 -3.72 -11.03
CA TRP A 71 -21.10 -3.39 -9.67
C TRP A 71 -20.93 -4.66 -8.81
N ILE A 72 -21.59 -5.78 -9.16
CA ILE A 72 -21.39 -7.06 -8.47
C ILE A 72 -19.97 -7.59 -8.72
N VAL A 73 -19.55 -7.68 -9.98
CA VAL A 73 -18.20 -8.15 -10.33
C VAL A 73 -17.13 -7.21 -9.78
N GLY A 74 -17.35 -5.90 -9.95
CA GLY A 74 -16.42 -4.89 -9.43
C GLY A 74 -16.25 -4.95 -7.92
N THR A 75 -17.35 -5.13 -7.17
CA THR A 75 -17.32 -5.24 -5.73
C THR A 75 -16.61 -6.51 -5.27
N ILE A 76 -16.94 -7.66 -5.86
CA ILE A 76 -16.28 -8.93 -5.51
C ILE A 76 -14.78 -8.85 -5.79
N GLY A 77 -14.38 -8.32 -6.95
CA GLY A 77 -12.98 -8.16 -7.31
C GLY A 77 -12.23 -7.23 -6.36
N THR A 78 -12.83 -6.10 -6.03
CA THR A 78 -12.23 -5.12 -5.11
C THR A 78 -12.08 -5.69 -3.70
N LEU A 79 -13.10 -6.35 -3.16
CA LEU A 79 -13.03 -6.99 -1.85
C LEU A 79 -12.00 -8.10 -1.82
N SER A 80 -11.94 -8.93 -2.86
CA SER A 80 -10.94 -10.00 -2.98
C SER A 80 -9.52 -9.44 -2.95
N ALA A 81 -9.26 -8.36 -3.68
CA ALA A 81 -7.98 -7.68 -3.68
C ALA A 81 -7.66 -7.10 -2.30
N LEU A 82 -8.64 -6.47 -1.65
CA LEU A 82 -8.46 -5.90 -0.31
C LEU A 82 -8.07 -6.98 0.70
N PHE A 83 -8.75 -8.12 0.69
CA PHE A 83 -8.40 -9.25 1.57
C PHE A 83 -7.00 -9.78 1.27
N GLY A 84 -6.62 -9.91 0.00
CA GLY A 84 -5.30 -10.36 -0.39
C GLY A 84 -4.20 -9.40 0.08
N PHE A 85 -4.42 -8.10 -0.07
CA PHE A 85 -3.48 -7.09 0.40
C PHE A 85 -3.38 -7.04 1.92
N GLN A 86 -4.52 -7.15 2.63
CA GLN A 86 -4.51 -7.19 4.10
C GLN A 86 -3.77 -8.42 4.62
N TYR A 87 -3.95 -9.56 3.99
CA TYR A 87 -3.22 -10.77 4.33
C TYR A 87 -1.71 -10.56 4.17
N ARG A 88 -1.29 -9.99 3.06
CA ARG A 88 0.11 -9.70 2.78
C ARG A 88 0.68 -8.64 3.73
N ILE A 89 -0.06 -7.56 3.98
CA ILE A 89 0.32 -6.51 4.93
C ILE A 89 0.54 -7.09 6.33
N TYR A 90 -0.32 -7.99 6.76
CA TYR A 90 -0.19 -8.65 8.07
C TYR A 90 1.18 -9.30 8.22
N PHE A 91 1.62 -10.08 7.24
CA PHE A 91 2.94 -10.72 7.29
C PHE A 91 4.09 -9.74 7.15
N GLU A 92 3.95 -8.73 6.32
CA GLU A 92 4.96 -7.68 6.19
C GLU A 92 5.13 -6.90 7.50
N GLU A 93 4.03 -6.54 8.17
CA GLU A 93 4.08 -5.84 9.45
C GLU A 93 4.64 -6.72 10.58
N MET A 94 4.33 -8.00 10.57
CA MET A 94 4.96 -8.94 11.53
C MET A 94 6.49 -8.96 11.36
N ALA A 95 6.95 -9.05 10.12
CA ALA A 95 8.39 -9.05 9.83
C ALA A 95 9.05 -7.72 10.23
N LEU A 96 8.40 -6.59 9.96
CA LEU A 96 8.88 -5.28 10.35
C LEU A 96 8.94 -5.12 11.88
N LYS A 97 7.91 -5.59 12.57
CA LYS A 97 7.87 -5.57 14.03
C LYS A 97 8.98 -6.41 14.65
N GLU A 98 9.23 -7.59 14.10
CA GLU A 98 10.31 -8.46 14.57
C GLU A 98 11.67 -7.82 14.38
N LYS A 99 11.90 -7.16 13.23
CA LYS A 99 13.19 -6.55 12.90
C LYS A 99 13.43 -5.23 13.60
N PHE A 100 12.45 -4.33 13.60
CA PHE A 100 12.61 -2.96 14.09
C PHE A 100 12.04 -2.72 15.49
N ARG A 101 11.26 -3.66 16.02
CA ARG A 101 10.74 -3.66 17.40
C ARG A 101 10.05 -2.34 17.78
N GLU A 102 10.58 -1.63 18.75
CA GLU A 102 9.98 -0.38 19.26
C GLU A 102 9.91 0.73 18.20
N ASP A 103 10.90 0.82 17.34
CA ASP A 103 10.91 1.81 16.24
C ASP A 103 9.70 1.60 15.33
N TYR A 104 9.37 0.34 15.02
CA TYR A 104 8.19 0.04 14.23
C TYR A 104 6.89 0.33 14.98
N GLU A 105 6.80 0.00 16.26
CA GLU A 105 5.61 0.30 17.06
C GLU A 105 5.37 1.82 17.17
N THR A 106 6.41 2.61 17.33
CA THR A 106 6.33 4.07 17.33
C THR A 106 5.81 4.57 15.98
N TYR A 107 6.37 4.09 14.89
CA TYR A 107 5.95 4.42 13.53
C TYR A 107 4.48 4.03 13.30
N ARG A 108 4.11 2.81 13.67
CA ARG A 108 2.74 2.30 13.55
C ARG A 108 1.73 3.15 14.31
N SER A 109 2.09 3.63 15.50
CA SER A 109 1.21 4.45 16.32
C SER A 109 0.95 5.83 15.72
N GLN A 110 1.86 6.34 14.91
CA GLN A 110 1.82 7.68 14.34
C GLN A 110 1.30 7.72 12.91
N THR A 111 1.35 6.60 12.19
CA THR A 111 1.10 6.58 10.75
C THR A 111 -0.01 5.60 10.40
N PRO A 112 -1.09 6.03 9.72
CA PRO A 112 -2.17 5.15 9.31
C PRO A 112 -1.73 4.14 8.24
N MET A 113 -2.48 3.06 8.10
CA MET A 113 -2.14 1.95 7.21
C MET A 113 -2.34 2.29 5.73
N TRP A 114 -3.54 2.78 5.38
CA TRP A 114 -3.99 2.90 3.99
C TRP A 114 -4.17 4.32 3.49
N LEU A 115 -4.84 5.16 4.27
CA LEU A 115 -5.22 6.52 3.87
C LEU A 115 -4.68 7.53 4.86
N PRO A 116 -4.11 8.66 4.39
CA PRO A 116 -3.68 9.71 5.28
C PRO A 116 -4.86 10.25 6.09
N PHE A 117 -4.58 10.67 7.30
CA PHE A 117 -5.56 11.23 8.25
C PHE A 117 -6.59 10.24 8.81
N LEU A 118 -6.56 8.96 8.45
CA LEU A 118 -7.39 7.94 9.07
C LEU A 118 -6.60 7.20 10.15
N ASN A 119 -6.87 7.53 11.40
CA ASN A 119 -6.18 6.97 12.58
C ASN A 119 -6.73 5.62 13.03
N TRP A 120 -7.02 4.73 12.14
CA TRP A 120 -7.31 3.36 12.54
C TRP A 120 -6.05 2.51 12.39
N LYS A 121 -5.70 1.94 13.49
CA LYS A 121 -4.39 1.25 13.65
C LYS A 121 -4.49 -0.22 13.32
#